data_666a5687c3e79a298699e31d19857c66
#
_entry.id   666a5687c3e79a298699e31d19857c66
#
_cell.length_a   1.000
_cell.length_b   1.000
_cell.length_c   1.000
_cell.angle_alpha   90.00
_cell.angle_beta   90.00
_cell.angle_gamma   90.00
#
_symmetry.space_group_name_H-M   'P 1'
#
loop_
_entity.id
_entity.type
_entity.pdbx_description
1 polymer ?
#
loop_
_entity_poly.entity_id
_entity_poly.type
_entity_poly.pdbx_seq_one_letter_code
_entity_poly.pdbx_strand_id
1 'polypeptide(L)'
;GYENLAAVHFACVPGQIHLMPRKYLFLTTLPMALCFFLQCGSFRNDSEGIYVHDRMYQIPLRKDIWDAGKKRVNARNGMVIAGTGGGKSAFTLNLTQQLIEQDYTVVVVEFGKSFSQLCRLYPDISLHVDYDGRTALGINPFDLQGEELDNGSIEMLSGVVQKYWRHMFTKDESEKEVALTRFIQDYYENVREGHNFESFYNHVDRKSVV
;
A
#
# COMPACT_ATOMS: atom_id res chain seq x y z
N GLY A 1 35.77 -12.38 38.76
CA GLY A 1 35.91 -12.18 37.39
C GLY A 1 36.25 -10.85 36.80
N TYR A 2 36.66 -9.80 37.56
CA TYR A 2 36.90 -8.48 36.97
C TYR A 2 38.36 -8.21 36.60
N GLU A 3 39.27 -9.07 36.97
CA GLU A 3 40.73 -8.87 36.88
C GLU A 3 41.28 -8.68 35.44
N ASN A 4 40.57 -9.04 34.41
CA ASN A 4 41.02 -8.87 33.01
C ASN A 4 39.98 -8.21 32.10
N LEU A 5 39.03 -7.51 32.67
CA LEU A 5 37.96 -6.91 31.90
C LEU A 5 38.51 -5.92 30.83
N ALA A 6 39.46 -5.10 31.22
CA ALA A 6 40.12 -4.16 30.30
C ALA A 6 40.84 -4.87 29.14
N ALA A 7 41.62 -5.93 29.43
CA ALA A 7 42.31 -6.67 28.40
C ALA A 7 41.34 -7.35 27.43
N VAL A 8 40.24 -7.94 27.93
CA VAL A 8 39.21 -8.54 27.10
C VAL A 8 38.50 -7.44 26.26
N HIS A 9 38.18 -6.32 26.87
CA HIS A 9 37.55 -5.22 26.15
C HIS A 9 38.42 -4.72 24.97
N PHE A 10 39.71 -4.47 25.23
CA PHE A 10 40.63 -4.03 24.17
C PHE A 10 40.87 -5.12 23.12
N ALA A 11 40.87 -6.39 23.47
CA ALA A 11 41.01 -7.49 22.52
C ALA A 11 39.79 -7.63 21.60
N CYS A 12 38.60 -7.11 21.97
CA CYS A 12 37.41 -7.10 21.14
C CYS A 12 37.45 -5.99 20.04
N VAL A 13 38.42 -5.06 20.11
CA VAL A 13 38.61 -4.06 19.05
C VAL A 13 39.18 -4.77 17.81
N PRO A 14 38.67 -4.52 16.60
CA PRO A 14 39.19 -5.11 15.37
C PRO A 14 40.71 -4.93 15.25
N GLY A 15 41.44 -6.02 14.99
CA GLY A 15 42.88 -6.04 14.88
C GLY A 15 43.66 -6.23 16.21
N GLN A 16 42.99 -6.17 17.37
CA GLN A 16 43.62 -6.22 18.70
C GLN A 16 43.50 -7.60 19.38
N ILE A 17 43.11 -8.63 18.65
CA ILE A 17 42.89 -9.99 19.23
C ILE A 17 44.15 -10.56 19.93
N HIS A 18 45.34 -10.10 19.55
CA HIS A 18 46.59 -10.50 20.19
C HIS A 18 46.70 -10.10 21.66
N LEU A 19 45.89 -9.12 22.11
CA LEU A 19 45.81 -8.70 23.52
C LEU A 19 44.96 -9.65 24.38
N MET A 20 44.24 -10.61 23.77
CA MET A 20 43.39 -11.53 24.52
C MET A 20 44.26 -12.44 25.41
N PRO A 21 44.00 -12.49 26.73
CA PRO A 21 44.70 -13.39 27.64
C PRO A 21 44.51 -14.86 27.22
N ARG A 22 45.59 -15.61 27.12
CA ARG A 22 45.60 -16.99 26.65
C ARG A 22 44.62 -17.89 27.43
N LYS A 23 44.37 -17.64 28.69
CA LYS A 23 43.42 -18.39 29.51
C LYS A 23 41.98 -18.36 29.03
N TYR A 24 41.64 -17.39 28.16
CA TYR A 24 40.31 -17.28 27.54
C TYR A 24 40.27 -17.83 26.11
N LEU A 25 41.39 -18.28 25.58
CA LEU A 25 41.47 -18.94 24.29
C LEU A 25 41.24 -20.43 24.45
N PHE A 26 40.45 -21.02 23.60
CA PHE A 26 40.26 -22.44 23.49
C PHE A 26 40.34 -22.90 22.04
N LEU A 27 40.87 -24.08 21.83
CA LEU A 27 40.94 -24.67 20.50
C LEU A 27 39.57 -25.27 20.14
N THR A 28 39.05 -24.90 18.97
CA THR A 28 37.79 -25.46 18.47
C THR A 28 37.86 -25.67 16.96
N THR A 29 36.93 -26.43 16.42
CA THR A 29 36.79 -26.58 14.98
C THR A 29 36.05 -25.39 14.38
N LEU A 30 36.35 -25.06 13.11
CA LEU A 30 35.70 -23.95 12.42
C LEU A 30 34.16 -24.01 12.44
N PRO A 31 33.52 -25.19 12.21
CA PRO A 31 32.08 -25.27 12.31
C PRO A 31 31.52 -24.93 13.69
N MET A 32 32.20 -25.37 14.75
CA MET A 32 31.81 -25.02 16.13
C MET A 32 32.02 -23.54 16.43
N ALA A 33 33.11 -22.94 15.96
CA ALA A 33 33.35 -21.51 16.11
C ALA A 33 32.26 -20.67 15.41
N LEU A 34 31.85 -21.10 14.22
CA LEU A 34 30.79 -20.42 13.46
C LEU A 34 29.40 -20.44 14.15
N CYS A 35 29.15 -21.44 15.02
CA CYS A 35 27.91 -21.45 15.82
C CYS A 35 27.84 -20.33 16.86
N PHE A 36 28.98 -19.76 17.26
CA PHE A 36 29.02 -18.61 18.19
C PHE A 36 28.92 -17.27 17.47
N PHE A 37 29.13 -17.22 16.16
CA PHE A 37 28.80 -16.02 15.42
C PHE A 37 27.29 -15.95 15.33
N LEU A 38 26.75 -14.82 15.75
CA LEU A 38 25.39 -14.47 15.42
C LEU A 38 25.25 -14.59 13.91
N GLN A 39 24.67 -15.67 13.47
CA GLN A 39 24.18 -15.79 12.11
C GLN A 39 23.05 -14.79 12.03
N CYS A 40 23.40 -13.55 11.74
CA CYS A 40 22.46 -12.61 11.18
C CYS A 40 21.91 -13.34 9.97
N GLY A 41 20.76 -13.98 10.12
CA GLY A 41 20.21 -14.84 9.10
C GLY A 41 20.16 -14.11 7.75
N SER A 42 19.65 -14.73 6.75
CA SER A 42 19.50 -14.20 5.38
C SER A 42 18.62 -12.94 5.29
N PHE A 43 18.53 -12.15 6.36
CA PHE A 43 17.87 -10.85 6.40
C PHE A 43 18.66 -9.85 5.55
N ARG A 44 18.26 -9.75 4.30
CA ARG A 44 18.79 -8.72 3.40
C ARG A 44 17.81 -7.58 3.34
N ASN A 45 18.33 -6.40 3.58
CA ASN A 45 17.59 -5.16 3.32
C ASN A 45 17.49 -4.95 1.81
N ASP A 46 16.37 -4.44 1.39
CA ASP A 46 16.20 -3.89 0.05
C ASP A 46 16.74 -2.45 0.03
N SER A 47 17.08 -1.94 -1.16
CA SER A 47 17.58 -0.56 -1.32
C SER A 47 16.50 0.47 -1.00
N GLU A 48 15.26 0.10 -1.22
CA GLU A 48 14.07 0.95 -1.06
C GLU A 48 13.00 0.20 -0.28
N GLY A 49 11.95 0.90 0.11
CA GLY A 49 10.78 0.30 0.73
C GLY A 49 10.56 0.72 2.18
N ILE A 50 9.73 0.00 2.87
CA ILE A 50 9.30 0.27 4.25
C ILE A 50 10.19 -0.42 5.27
N TYR A 51 10.26 0.17 6.46
CA TYR A 51 10.93 -0.44 7.61
C TYR A 51 9.93 -1.23 8.45
N VAL A 52 10.30 -2.48 8.71
CA VAL A 52 9.60 -3.39 9.63
C VAL A 52 10.62 -4.03 10.57
N HIS A 53 10.18 -4.51 11.72
CA HIS A 53 11.06 -5.26 12.62
C HIS A 53 10.80 -6.76 12.49
N ASP A 54 11.88 -7.52 12.47
CA ASP A 54 11.77 -8.97 12.64
C ASP A 54 11.17 -9.28 14.00
N ARG A 55 10.21 -10.20 14.03
CA ARG A 55 9.50 -10.54 15.26
C ARG A 55 10.38 -11.16 16.32
N MET A 56 11.35 -11.98 15.89
CA MET A 56 12.15 -12.81 16.80
C MET A 56 13.33 -12.03 17.38
N TYR A 57 14.04 -11.28 16.52
CA TYR A 57 15.28 -10.62 16.90
C TYR A 57 15.16 -9.10 17.00
N GLN A 58 13.99 -8.56 16.67
CA GLN A 58 13.73 -7.11 16.67
C GLN A 58 14.71 -6.30 15.78
N ILE A 59 15.25 -6.96 14.77
CA ILE A 59 16.18 -6.35 13.82
C ILE A 59 15.35 -5.52 12.83
N PRO A 60 15.69 -4.23 12.60
CA PRO A 60 15.02 -3.44 11.59
C PRO A 60 15.38 -3.96 10.19
N LEU A 61 14.35 -4.22 9.39
CA LEU A 61 14.45 -4.70 8.02
C LEU A 61 13.80 -3.70 7.09
N ARG A 62 14.49 -3.35 6.02
CA ARG A 62 13.92 -2.57 4.93
C ARG A 62 13.41 -3.51 3.83
N LYS A 63 12.12 -3.39 3.48
CA LYS A 63 11.48 -4.25 2.50
C LYS A 63 10.75 -3.44 1.44
N ASP A 64 11.12 -3.70 0.19
CA ASP A 64 10.39 -3.17 -0.96
C ASP A 64 9.10 -3.96 -1.16
N ILE A 65 7.98 -3.35 -0.79
CA ILE A 65 6.64 -3.92 -0.94
C ILE A 65 6.13 -3.83 -2.39
N TRP A 66 6.72 -2.96 -3.21
CA TRP A 66 6.36 -2.78 -4.60
C TRP A 66 7.15 -3.69 -5.53
N ASP A 67 8.26 -4.24 -5.04
CA ASP A 67 9.17 -5.14 -5.76
C ASP A 67 9.58 -4.62 -7.14
N ALA A 68 9.91 -3.32 -7.20
CA ALA A 68 10.19 -2.64 -8.45
C ALA A 68 11.35 -3.24 -9.27
N GLY A 69 12.35 -3.83 -8.60
CA GLY A 69 13.57 -4.32 -9.23
C GLY A 69 13.75 -5.84 -9.29
N LYS A 70 13.09 -6.62 -8.44
CA LYS A 70 13.41 -8.04 -8.25
C LYS A 70 12.38 -9.01 -8.80
N LYS A 71 11.21 -8.53 -9.22
CA LYS A 71 10.10 -9.32 -9.78
C LYS A 71 9.71 -10.54 -8.90
N ARG A 72 9.77 -10.40 -7.58
CA ARG A 72 9.36 -11.42 -6.62
C ARG A 72 7.85 -11.49 -6.45
N VAL A 73 7.15 -10.43 -6.82
CA VAL A 73 5.71 -10.26 -6.67
C VAL A 73 5.10 -10.01 -8.06
N ASN A 74 4.13 -10.81 -8.44
CA ASN A 74 3.46 -10.68 -9.75
C ASN A 74 2.45 -9.52 -9.79
N ALA A 75 1.87 -9.17 -8.64
CA ALA A 75 0.90 -8.08 -8.52
C ALA A 75 1.19 -7.27 -7.25
N ARG A 76 0.93 -5.96 -7.31
CA ARG A 76 1.16 -5.03 -6.19
C ARG A 76 0.00 -5.00 -5.18
N ASN A 77 -0.71 -6.10 -5.06
CA ASN A 77 -1.81 -6.27 -4.11
C ASN A 77 -1.29 -6.92 -2.84
N GLY A 78 -1.72 -6.42 -1.69
CA GLY A 78 -1.37 -6.95 -0.39
C GLY A 78 -2.58 -7.20 0.48
N MET A 79 -2.49 -8.15 1.40
CA MET A 79 -3.51 -8.43 2.39
C MET A 79 -2.89 -8.49 3.78
N VAL A 80 -3.50 -7.79 4.74
CA VAL A 80 -3.10 -7.85 6.16
C VAL A 80 -4.20 -8.55 6.94
N ILE A 81 -3.88 -9.74 7.47
CA ILE A 81 -4.82 -10.54 8.25
C ILE A 81 -4.34 -10.57 9.70
N ALA A 82 -5.21 -10.18 10.62
CA ALA A 82 -4.97 -10.29 12.05
C ALA A 82 -6.29 -10.44 12.80
N GLY A 83 -6.28 -11.18 13.90
CA GLY A 83 -7.40 -11.22 14.83
C GLY A 83 -7.62 -9.87 15.53
N THR A 84 -8.73 -9.77 16.27
CA THR A 84 -9.01 -8.59 17.08
C THR A 84 -7.88 -8.35 18.09
N GLY A 85 -7.37 -7.11 18.16
CA GLY A 85 -6.22 -6.77 19.01
C GLY A 85 -4.85 -7.19 18.45
N GLY A 86 -4.78 -7.84 17.29
CA GLY A 86 -3.53 -8.33 16.67
C GLY A 86 -2.64 -7.26 16.02
N GLY A 87 -2.94 -5.96 16.21
CA GLY A 87 -2.10 -4.86 15.74
C GLY A 87 -2.31 -4.48 14.26
N LYS A 88 -3.35 -4.98 13.58
CA LYS A 88 -3.62 -4.67 12.17
C LYS A 88 -3.64 -3.16 11.89
N SER A 89 -4.42 -2.40 12.66
CA SER A 89 -4.54 -0.94 12.48
C SER A 89 -3.22 -0.23 12.79
N ALA A 90 -2.48 -0.65 13.80
CA ALA A 90 -1.16 -0.08 14.11
C ALA A 90 -0.16 -0.32 12.97
N PHE A 91 -0.16 -1.53 12.41
CA PHE A 91 0.69 -1.86 11.27
C PHE A 91 0.33 -1.04 10.04
N THR A 92 -0.96 -0.95 9.69
CA THR A 92 -1.42 -0.19 8.51
C THR A 92 -1.19 1.31 8.66
N LEU A 93 -1.37 1.88 9.87
CA LEU A 93 -1.02 3.27 10.16
C LEU A 93 0.47 3.54 9.95
N ASN A 94 1.34 2.69 10.51
CA ASN A 94 2.78 2.82 10.36
C ASN A 94 3.20 2.68 8.89
N LEU A 95 2.61 1.73 8.16
CA LEU A 95 2.83 1.56 6.72
C LEU A 95 2.44 2.84 5.95
N THR A 96 1.24 3.36 6.20
CA THR A 96 0.73 4.57 5.55
C THR A 96 1.61 5.78 5.85
N GLN A 97 2.04 5.94 7.10
CA GLN A 97 2.94 7.01 7.48
C GLN A 97 4.26 6.94 6.69
N GLN A 98 4.89 5.78 6.62
CA GLN A 98 6.13 5.61 5.89
C GLN A 98 5.98 5.85 4.37
N LEU A 99 4.80 5.53 3.80
CA LEU A 99 4.51 5.83 2.41
C LEU A 99 4.36 7.33 2.17
N ILE A 100 3.66 8.04 3.06
CA ILE A 100 3.52 9.51 2.98
C ILE A 100 4.92 10.17 3.09
N GLU A 101 5.76 9.72 4.01
CA GLU A 101 7.14 10.22 4.17
C GLU A 101 8.06 9.93 2.97
N GLN A 102 7.65 9.03 2.07
CA GLN A 102 8.30 8.72 0.81
C GLN A 102 7.60 9.38 -0.41
N ASP A 103 6.79 10.40 -0.18
CA ASP A 103 6.05 11.17 -1.19
C ASP A 103 5.02 10.35 -2.00
N TYR A 104 4.52 9.23 -1.45
CA TYR A 104 3.41 8.51 -2.07
C TYR A 104 2.06 9.15 -1.72
N THR A 105 1.20 9.28 -2.72
CA THR A 105 -0.21 9.59 -2.49
C THR A 105 -0.94 8.35 -1.99
N VAL A 106 -1.56 8.42 -0.82
CA VAL A 106 -2.26 7.31 -0.19
C VAL A 106 -3.74 7.62 -0.05
N VAL A 107 -4.58 6.74 -0.58
CA VAL A 107 -6.03 6.81 -0.41
C VAL A 107 -6.48 5.71 0.54
N VAL A 108 -7.17 6.09 1.61
CA VAL A 108 -7.64 5.15 2.64
C VAL A 108 -9.17 5.17 2.69
N VAL A 109 -9.77 4.00 2.65
CA VAL A 109 -11.21 3.82 2.91
C VAL A 109 -11.35 2.90 4.12
N GLU A 110 -11.91 3.42 5.22
CA GLU A 110 -12.10 2.64 6.44
C GLU A 110 -13.53 2.79 7.01
N PHE A 111 -13.95 1.80 7.75
CA PHE A 111 -15.21 1.84 8.53
C PHE A 111 -15.01 2.28 9.99
N GLY A 112 -13.83 2.79 10.32
CA GLY A 112 -13.45 3.24 11.66
C GLY A 112 -12.97 4.69 11.67
N LYS A 113 -12.25 5.05 12.72
CA LYS A 113 -11.65 6.39 12.88
C LYS A 113 -10.15 6.32 13.19
N SER A 114 -9.50 5.20 12.84
CA SER A 114 -8.10 4.98 13.19
C SER A 114 -7.17 5.95 12.46
N PHE A 115 -7.46 6.27 11.21
CA PHE A 115 -6.64 7.16 10.38
C PHE A 115 -6.86 8.66 10.64
N SER A 116 -7.93 9.04 11.35
CA SER A 116 -8.19 10.45 11.67
C SER A 116 -7.06 11.12 12.45
N GLN A 117 -6.35 10.36 13.28
CA GLN A 117 -5.19 10.86 14.02
C GLN A 117 -3.98 11.09 13.10
N LEU A 118 -3.77 10.22 12.11
CA LEU A 118 -2.70 10.38 11.13
C LEU A 118 -2.92 11.66 10.29
N CYS A 119 -4.15 11.93 9.87
CA CYS A 119 -4.48 13.17 9.16
C CYS A 119 -4.16 14.43 9.99
N ARG A 120 -4.31 14.38 11.32
CA ARG A 120 -3.93 15.49 12.20
C ARG A 120 -2.43 15.73 12.28
N LEU A 121 -1.61 14.72 12.04
CA LEU A 121 -0.15 14.86 11.98
C LEU A 121 0.32 15.52 10.69
N TYR A 122 -0.48 15.41 9.61
CA TYR A 122 -0.16 15.94 8.29
C TYR A 122 -1.28 16.86 7.76
N PRO A 123 -1.61 17.97 8.47
CA PRO A 123 -2.79 18.79 8.15
C PRO A 123 -2.71 19.44 6.77
N ASP A 124 -1.50 19.77 6.30
CA ASP A 124 -1.29 20.51 5.06
C ASP A 124 -1.39 19.64 3.80
N ILE A 125 -1.26 18.32 3.95
CA ILE A 125 -1.21 17.37 2.83
C ILE A 125 -2.27 16.27 2.93
N SER A 126 -3.16 16.32 3.93
CA SER A 126 -4.20 15.30 4.11
C SER A 126 -5.60 15.88 3.99
N LEU A 127 -6.48 15.10 3.38
CA LEU A 127 -7.91 15.35 3.36
C LEU A 127 -8.62 14.22 4.11
N HIS A 128 -9.33 14.56 5.18
CA HIS A 128 -10.15 13.61 5.93
C HIS A 128 -11.62 13.90 5.68
N VAL A 129 -12.33 12.94 5.10
CA VAL A 129 -13.77 13.01 4.84
C VAL A 129 -14.49 11.98 5.71
N ASP A 130 -15.35 12.46 6.61
CA ASP A 130 -16.21 11.59 7.44
C ASP A 130 -17.56 11.43 6.73
N TYR A 131 -17.84 10.22 6.26
CA TYR A 131 -19.05 9.92 5.50
C TYR A 131 -20.12 9.30 6.40
N ASP A 132 -21.21 10.01 6.57
CA ASP A 132 -22.35 9.60 7.40
C ASP A 132 -23.49 8.90 6.62
N GLY A 133 -23.29 8.69 5.33
CA GLY A 133 -24.29 8.09 4.43
C GLY A 133 -25.42 9.06 3.99
N ARG A 134 -25.37 10.32 4.42
CA ARG A 134 -26.40 11.32 4.13
C ARG A 134 -25.91 12.46 3.24
N THR A 135 -24.65 12.82 3.39
CA THR A 135 -24.04 13.92 2.64
C THR A 135 -23.34 13.38 1.40
N ALA A 136 -23.58 13.96 0.24
CA ALA A 136 -22.85 13.61 -0.98
C ALA A 136 -21.36 13.92 -0.81
N LEU A 137 -20.50 12.97 -1.19
CA LEU A 137 -19.04 13.15 -1.13
C LEU A 137 -18.51 14.18 -2.14
N GLY A 138 -19.34 14.62 -3.08
CA GLY A 138 -18.93 15.54 -4.16
C GLY A 138 -18.03 14.87 -5.22
N ILE A 139 -17.89 13.55 -5.18
CA ILE A 139 -17.11 12.81 -6.17
C ILE A 139 -17.97 12.62 -7.41
N ASN A 140 -17.54 13.21 -8.52
CA ASN A 140 -18.19 13.05 -9.83
C ASN A 140 -17.29 12.15 -10.71
N PRO A 141 -17.64 10.87 -10.93
CA PRO A 141 -16.81 9.97 -11.75
C PRO A 141 -16.79 10.36 -13.24
N PHE A 142 -17.73 11.19 -13.70
CA PHE A 142 -17.79 11.66 -15.09
C PHE A 142 -16.94 12.91 -15.35
N ASP A 143 -16.35 13.51 -14.31
CA ASP A 143 -15.46 14.65 -14.46
C ASP A 143 -14.01 14.16 -14.64
N LEU A 144 -13.55 14.15 -15.87
CA LEU A 144 -12.18 13.75 -16.22
C LEU A 144 -11.14 14.86 -15.99
N GLN A 145 -11.54 16.00 -15.40
CA GLN A 145 -10.65 17.15 -15.10
C GLN A 145 -9.81 17.63 -16.29
N GLY A 146 -10.33 17.46 -17.51
CA GLY A 146 -9.66 17.88 -18.74
C GLY A 146 -8.75 16.82 -19.37
N GLU A 147 -8.70 15.61 -18.82
CA GLU A 147 -8.05 14.48 -19.47
C GLU A 147 -8.91 13.93 -20.61
N GLU A 148 -8.27 13.37 -21.64
CA GLU A 148 -8.97 12.70 -22.71
C GLU A 148 -9.58 11.36 -22.22
N LEU A 149 -10.72 11.00 -22.79
CA LEU A 149 -11.40 9.76 -22.50
C LEU A 149 -10.56 8.57 -23.00
N ASP A 150 -9.86 7.89 -22.09
CA ASP A 150 -9.09 6.69 -22.37
C ASP A 150 -9.88 5.41 -22.07
N ASN A 151 -9.32 4.26 -22.46
CA ASN A 151 -9.94 2.96 -22.24
C ASN A 151 -10.11 2.65 -20.73
N GLY A 152 -9.21 3.11 -19.88
CA GLY A 152 -9.28 2.92 -18.42
C GLY A 152 -10.45 3.70 -17.81
N SER A 153 -10.65 4.94 -18.24
CA SER A 153 -11.79 5.78 -17.83
C SER A 153 -13.12 5.18 -18.28
N ILE A 154 -13.19 4.63 -19.50
CA ILE A 154 -14.38 3.94 -20.00
C ILE A 154 -14.70 2.71 -19.15
N GLU A 155 -13.71 1.89 -18.84
CA GLU A 155 -13.88 0.68 -18.02
C GLU A 155 -14.36 1.04 -16.60
N MET A 156 -13.74 2.06 -15.99
CA MET A 156 -14.14 2.58 -14.68
C MET A 156 -15.59 3.09 -14.69
N LEU A 157 -15.95 3.94 -15.65
CA LEU A 157 -17.31 4.49 -15.78
C LEU A 157 -18.33 3.39 -16.04
N SER A 158 -18.01 2.42 -16.91
CA SER A 158 -18.85 1.25 -17.17
C SER A 158 -19.11 0.47 -15.88
N GLY A 159 -18.07 0.23 -15.07
CA GLY A 159 -18.21 -0.46 -13.78
C GLY A 159 -19.07 0.32 -12.78
N VAL A 160 -18.98 1.63 -12.74
CA VAL A 160 -19.81 2.50 -11.89
C VAL A 160 -21.27 2.43 -12.33
N VAL A 161 -21.55 2.64 -13.62
CA VAL A 161 -22.91 2.62 -14.18
C VAL A 161 -23.55 1.26 -14.02
N GLN A 162 -22.83 0.16 -14.26
CA GLN A 162 -23.34 -1.20 -14.06
C GLN A 162 -23.76 -1.45 -12.60
N LYS A 163 -23.03 -0.95 -11.61
CA LYS A 163 -23.40 -1.09 -10.20
C LYS A 163 -24.71 -0.39 -9.87
N TYR A 164 -24.95 0.79 -10.43
CA TYR A 164 -26.22 1.52 -10.23
C TYR A 164 -27.38 0.86 -10.97
N TRP A 165 -27.15 0.26 -12.14
CA TRP A 165 -28.17 -0.37 -12.96
C TRP A 165 -28.40 -1.87 -12.69
N ARG A 166 -27.66 -2.47 -11.80
CA ARG A 166 -27.70 -3.91 -11.49
C ARG A 166 -29.11 -4.43 -11.13
N HIS A 167 -29.98 -3.56 -10.68
CA HIS A 167 -31.37 -3.90 -10.35
C HIS A 167 -32.33 -3.89 -11.55
N MET A 168 -31.92 -3.34 -12.69
CA MET A 168 -32.80 -3.20 -13.86
C MET A 168 -32.61 -4.26 -14.95
N PHE A 169 -31.53 -5.05 -14.94
CA PHE A 169 -31.21 -5.94 -16.05
C PHE A 169 -30.85 -7.35 -15.61
N THR A 170 -31.61 -8.33 -16.12
CA THR A 170 -31.49 -9.76 -15.79
C THR A 170 -30.92 -10.65 -16.91
N LYS A 171 -30.40 -10.13 -18.02
CA LYS A 171 -29.88 -10.94 -19.12
C LYS A 171 -28.59 -10.37 -19.74
N ASP A 172 -27.70 -11.28 -20.13
CA ASP A 172 -26.42 -11.19 -20.83
C ASP A 172 -25.50 -10.00 -20.51
N GLU A 173 -24.42 -10.28 -19.75
CA GLU A 173 -23.46 -9.28 -19.30
C GLU A 173 -22.57 -8.74 -20.42
N SER A 174 -22.18 -9.56 -21.40
CA SER A 174 -21.22 -9.15 -22.45
C SER A 174 -21.77 -8.18 -23.49
N GLU A 175 -23.04 -8.35 -23.91
CA GLU A 175 -23.68 -7.43 -24.86
C GLU A 175 -23.93 -6.05 -24.24
N LYS A 176 -24.18 -6.02 -22.94
CA LYS A 176 -24.41 -4.78 -22.18
C LYS A 176 -23.14 -3.97 -22.00
N GLU A 177 -22.02 -4.63 -21.77
CA GLU A 177 -20.72 -3.98 -21.59
C GLU A 177 -20.31 -3.26 -22.89
N VAL A 178 -20.49 -3.91 -24.03
CA VAL A 178 -20.24 -3.31 -25.35
C VAL A 178 -21.20 -2.14 -25.62
N ALA A 179 -22.47 -2.28 -25.29
CA ALA A 179 -23.45 -1.22 -25.47
C ALA A 179 -23.13 -0.02 -24.58
N LEU A 180 -22.78 -0.26 -23.31
CA LEU A 180 -22.45 0.79 -22.36
C LEU A 180 -21.19 1.54 -22.75
N THR A 181 -20.15 0.84 -23.23
CA THR A 181 -18.95 1.46 -23.76
C THR A 181 -19.28 2.45 -24.89
N ARG A 182 -20.14 2.05 -25.83
CA ARG A 182 -20.59 2.91 -26.93
C ARG A 182 -21.38 4.13 -26.41
N PHE A 183 -22.27 3.95 -25.43
CA PHE A 183 -23.02 5.06 -24.85
C PHE A 183 -22.12 6.07 -24.13
N ILE A 184 -21.08 5.60 -23.43
CA ILE A 184 -20.11 6.48 -22.78
C ILE A 184 -19.33 7.27 -23.81
N GLN A 185 -18.81 6.62 -24.85
CA GLN A 185 -18.09 7.30 -25.95
C GLN A 185 -18.95 8.36 -26.63
N ASP A 186 -20.15 7.97 -27.04
CA ASP A 186 -21.10 8.86 -27.68
C ASP A 186 -21.53 10.03 -26.77
N TYR A 187 -21.62 9.83 -25.47
CA TYR A 187 -21.91 10.87 -24.50
C TYR A 187 -20.80 11.93 -24.48
N TYR A 188 -19.53 11.53 -24.39
CA TYR A 188 -18.41 12.50 -24.38
C TYR A 188 -18.17 13.16 -25.74
N GLU A 189 -18.58 12.55 -26.85
CA GLU A 189 -18.54 13.19 -28.18
C GLU A 189 -19.60 14.28 -28.34
N ASN A 190 -20.77 14.09 -27.75
CA ASN A 190 -21.93 14.98 -27.95
C ASN A 190 -22.14 16.01 -26.82
N VAL A 191 -21.67 15.74 -25.63
CA VAL A 191 -21.75 16.63 -24.47
C VAL A 191 -20.37 17.20 -24.20
N ARG A 192 -20.22 18.53 -24.25
CA ARG A 192 -18.91 19.21 -24.14
C ARG A 192 -18.60 19.68 -22.73
N GLU A 193 -19.61 19.96 -21.92
CA GLU A 193 -19.47 20.53 -20.57
C GLU A 193 -20.52 19.96 -19.62
N GLY A 194 -20.23 20.00 -18.33
CA GLY A 194 -21.16 19.58 -17.28
C GLY A 194 -21.38 18.08 -17.20
N HIS A 195 -20.31 17.31 -17.42
CA HIS A 195 -20.35 15.86 -17.33
C HIS A 195 -20.71 15.41 -15.91
N ASN A 196 -21.83 14.73 -15.76
CA ASN A 196 -22.26 14.12 -14.51
C ASN A 196 -23.24 12.97 -14.78
N PHE A 197 -23.60 12.23 -13.74
CA PHE A 197 -24.48 11.07 -13.87
C PHE A 197 -25.86 11.43 -14.43
N GLU A 198 -26.40 12.56 -14.03
CA GLU A 198 -27.73 13.03 -14.48
C GLU A 198 -27.70 13.41 -15.97
N SER A 199 -26.68 14.13 -16.42
CA SER A 199 -26.53 14.50 -17.84
C SER A 199 -26.29 13.26 -18.71
N PHE A 200 -25.53 12.29 -18.22
CA PHE A 200 -25.35 11.00 -18.89
C PHE A 200 -26.67 10.23 -18.99
N TYR A 201 -27.42 10.11 -17.89
CA TYR A 201 -28.72 9.46 -17.88
C TYR A 201 -29.68 10.09 -18.89
N ASN A 202 -29.81 11.42 -18.88
CA ASN A 202 -30.68 12.15 -19.80
C ASN A 202 -30.24 11.99 -21.26
N HIS A 203 -28.94 11.85 -21.54
CA HIS A 203 -28.43 11.60 -22.87
C HIS A 203 -28.83 10.20 -23.39
N VAL A 204 -28.69 9.17 -22.55
CA VAL A 204 -29.06 7.79 -22.87
C VAL A 204 -30.57 7.63 -23.01
N ASP A 205 -31.34 8.24 -22.11
CA ASP A 205 -32.83 8.15 -22.14
C ASP A 205 -33.42 8.75 -23.40
N ARG A 206 -32.90 9.89 -23.86
CA ARG A 206 -33.33 10.49 -25.13
C ARG A 206 -33.05 9.61 -26.35
N LYS A 207 -32.03 8.77 -26.34
CA LYS A 207 -31.68 7.87 -27.43
C LYS A 207 -32.45 6.54 -27.38
N SER A 208 -32.91 6.12 -26.20
CA SER A 208 -33.71 4.91 -26.06
C SER A 208 -35.17 5.08 -26.49
N VAL A 209 -35.60 6.31 -26.76
CA VAL A 209 -36.98 6.64 -27.20
C VAL A 209 -37.10 6.76 -28.72
N VAL A 210 -36.00 6.57 -29.48
CA VAL A 210 -35.95 6.53 -30.94
C VAL A 210 -35.65 5.09 -31.39
#